data_8d318a0dd8d190401a75e6dc9c635e15
#
_entry.id   8d318a0dd8d190401a75e6dc9c635e15
#
_cell.length_a   1.000
_cell.length_b   1.000
_cell.length_c   1.000
_cell.angle_alpha   90.00
_cell.angle_beta   90.00
_cell.angle_gamma   90.00
#
_symmetry.space_group_name_H-M   'P 1'
#
loop_
_entity.id
_entity.type
_entity.pdbx_description
1 polymer ?
#
loop_
_entity_poly.entity_id
_entity_poly.type
_entity_poly.pdbx_seq_one_letter_code
_entity_poly.pdbx_strand_id
1 'polypeptide(L)'
;MKKSTSYRLEIITPERVVLNQEVAFAVVCSGLGPIGILPGHAPLLGTVINGPLKARDADRHEILAFVRNGFFMISHDGVAIVARGAELQHQIDVKRATAAKERALKILSSRQSGMDMERAREALRRAELRIRVAQGAVQ
;
A
#
# COMPACT_ATOMS: atom_id res chain seq x y z
N MET A 1 29.89 -1.85 -17.16
CA MET A 1 28.44 -1.58 -17.12
C MET A 1 28.06 -0.88 -15.83
N LYS A 2 27.40 0.24 -15.94
CA LYS A 2 26.88 0.94 -14.76
C LYS A 2 25.71 0.16 -14.20
N LYS A 3 25.75 -0.17 -12.90
CA LYS A 3 24.57 -0.69 -12.22
C LYS A 3 23.50 0.37 -12.22
N SER A 4 22.29 -0.03 -12.56
CA SER A 4 21.14 0.87 -12.44
C SER A 4 20.97 1.30 -10.97
N THR A 5 20.75 2.59 -10.73
CA THR A 5 20.54 3.15 -9.40
C THR A 5 19.07 3.37 -9.11
N SER A 6 18.21 3.11 -10.08
CA SER A 6 16.77 3.29 -9.95
C SER A 6 16.01 2.30 -10.85
N TYR A 7 14.72 2.23 -10.62
CA TYR A 7 13.80 1.44 -11.44
C TYR A 7 12.44 2.12 -11.47
N ARG A 8 11.63 1.77 -12.48
CA ARG A 8 10.26 2.27 -12.61
C ARG A 8 9.36 1.56 -11.63
N LEU A 9 8.64 2.31 -10.82
CA LEU A 9 7.60 1.79 -9.93
C LEU A 9 6.24 2.29 -10.41
N GLU A 10 5.35 1.36 -10.70
CA GLU A 10 3.97 1.67 -11.07
C GLU A 10 3.00 1.08 -10.06
N ILE A 11 2.00 1.85 -9.67
CA ILE A 11 0.87 1.38 -8.87
C ILE A 11 -0.37 1.59 -9.72
N ILE A 12 -1.03 0.50 -10.08
CA ILE A 12 -2.16 0.49 -11.01
C ILE A 12 -3.38 -0.06 -10.29
N THR A 13 -4.49 0.65 -10.40
CA THR A 13 -5.79 0.22 -9.90
C THR A 13 -6.78 0.16 -11.05
N PRO A 14 -7.97 -0.45 -10.85
CA PRO A 14 -8.98 -0.46 -11.92
C PRO A 14 -9.40 0.93 -12.37
N GLU A 15 -9.32 1.94 -11.50
CA GLU A 15 -9.76 3.29 -11.83
C GLU A 15 -8.68 4.14 -12.47
N ARG A 16 -7.41 3.90 -12.13
CA ARG A 16 -6.33 4.81 -12.58
C ARG A 16 -4.94 4.27 -12.26
N VAL A 17 -3.96 4.90 -12.86
CA VAL A 17 -2.55 4.74 -12.47
C VAL A 17 -2.31 5.73 -11.31
N VAL A 18 -2.04 5.19 -10.12
CA VAL A 18 -1.83 5.99 -8.91
C VAL A 18 -0.43 6.55 -8.83
N LEU A 19 0.55 5.76 -9.28
CA LEU A 19 1.95 6.15 -9.26
C LEU A 19 2.65 5.56 -10.49
N ASN A 20 3.50 6.35 -11.10
CA ASN A 20 4.39 5.90 -12.18
C ASN A 20 5.63 6.79 -12.14
N GLN A 21 6.68 6.32 -11.47
CA GLN A 21 7.85 7.14 -11.28
C GLN A 21 9.11 6.31 -11.02
N GLU A 22 10.26 6.87 -11.28
CA GLU A 22 11.53 6.26 -10.93
C GLU A 22 11.76 6.33 -9.42
N VAL A 23 12.15 5.19 -8.83
CA VAL A 23 12.50 5.11 -7.42
C VAL A 23 13.82 4.35 -7.25
N ALA A 24 14.49 4.59 -6.14
CA ALA A 24 15.73 3.91 -5.80
C ALA A 24 15.49 2.72 -4.85
N PHE A 25 14.35 2.72 -4.17
CA PHE A 25 14.04 1.70 -3.18
C PHE A 25 12.53 1.70 -2.90
N ALA A 26 11.98 0.53 -2.65
CA ALA A 26 10.58 0.41 -2.21
C ALA A 26 10.43 -0.76 -1.25
N VAL A 27 9.50 -0.60 -0.30
CA VAL A 27 9.07 -1.69 0.59
C VAL A 27 7.59 -1.92 0.37
N VAL A 28 7.24 -3.16 0.09
CA VAL A 28 5.86 -3.59 -0.19
C VAL A 28 5.46 -4.63 0.84
N CYS A 29 4.22 -4.56 1.33
CA CYS A 29 3.68 -5.57 2.23
C CYS A 29 3.18 -6.77 1.43
N SER A 30 4.00 -7.81 1.35
CA SER A 30 3.62 -9.05 0.67
C SER A 30 2.90 -10.02 1.61
N GLY A 31 2.30 -11.04 1.05
CA GLY A 31 1.67 -12.09 1.84
C GLY A 31 2.63 -12.86 2.74
N LEU A 32 3.93 -12.77 2.49
CA LEU A 32 4.97 -13.40 3.30
C LEU A 32 5.71 -12.42 4.20
N GLY A 33 5.25 -11.17 4.26
CA GLY A 33 5.88 -10.11 5.03
C GLY A 33 6.41 -8.98 4.15
N PRO A 34 7.04 -7.97 4.75
CA PRO A 34 7.59 -6.86 3.98
C PRO A 34 8.71 -7.32 3.06
N ILE A 35 8.68 -6.83 1.82
CA ILE A 35 9.73 -7.07 0.84
C ILE A 35 10.35 -5.74 0.45
N GLY A 36 11.67 -5.62 0.64
CA GLY A 36 12.46 -4.49 0.16
C GLY A 36 12.96 -4.77 -1.25
N ILE A 37 12.77 -3.83 -2.15
CA ILE A 37 13.12 -3.98 -3.57
C ILE A 37 14.16 -2.93 -3.94
N LEU A 38 15.35 -3.41 -4.28
CA LEU A 38 16.45 -2.58 -4.77
C LEU A 38 16.55 -2.73 -6.30
N PRO A 39 17.21 -1.78 -6.98
CA PRO A 39 17.49 -1.94 -8.42
C PRO A 39 18.24 -3.25 -8.68
N GLY A 40 17.86 -3.94 -9.73
CA GLY A 40 18.48 -5.23 -10.07
C GLY A 40 17.93 -6.42 -9.31
N HIS A 41 16.85 -6.24 -8.53
CA HIS A 41 16.20 -7.37 -7.84
C HIS A 41 15.79 -8.44 -8.86
N ALA A 42 15.99 -9.71 -8.49
CA ALA A 42 15.59 -10.83 -9.32
C ALA A 42 14.08 -10.80 -9.63
N PRO A 43 13.67 -11.26 -10.81
CA PRO A 43 12.25 -11.32 -11.16
C PRO A 43 11.45 -12.11 -10.11
N LEU A 44 10.31 -11.57 -9.74
CA LEU A 44 9.47 -12.15 -8.71
C LEU A 44 8.02 -11.72 -8.92
N LEU A 45 7.10 -12.65 -8.72
CA LEU A 45 5.66 -12.38 -8.70
C LEU A 45 5.14 -12.76 -7.33
N GLY A 46 4.38 -11.89 -6.71
CA GLY A 46 3.83 -12.16 -5.38
C GLY A 46 2.54 -11.42 -5.11
N THR A 47 1.95 -11.72 -3.97
CA THR A 47 0.74 -11.04 -3.51
C THR A 47 1.06 -9.85 -2.64
N VAL A 48 0.21 -8.83 -2.73
CA VAL A 48 0.24 -7.66 -1.86
C VAL A 48 -0.96 -7.73 -0.94
N ILE A 49 -0.72 -7.58 0.35
CA ILE A 49 -1.80 -7.48 1.33
C ILE A 49 -2.08 -6.00 1.63
N ASN A 50 -3.23 -5.72 2.24
CA ASN A 50 -3.54 -4.36 2.68
C ASN A 50 -2.42 -3.83 3.57
N GLY A 51 -1.85 -2.70 3.21
CA GLY A 51 -0.77 -2.14 4.01
C GLY A 51 -0.13 -0.92 3.37
N PRO A 52 0.85 -0.35 4.07
CA PRO A 52 1.59 0.78 3.55
C PRO A 52 2.61 0.34 2.50
N LEU A 53 2.82 1.21 1.52
CA LEU A 53 3.95 1.14 0.62
C LEU A 53 4.84 2.33 0.93
N LYS A 54 6.11 2.08 1.06
CA LYS A 54 7.11 3.14 1.26
C LYS A 54 8.12 3.04 0.14
N ALA A 55 8.36 4.14 -0.54
CA ALA A 55 9.38 4.20 -1.59
C ALA A 55 10.23 5.45 -1.40
N ARG A 56 11.36 5.47 -2.06
CA ARG A 56 12.27 6.59 -2.02
C ARG A 56 12.85 6.79 -3.40
N ASP A 57 12.85 8.02 -3.89
CA ASP A 57 13.46 8.35 -5.17
C ASP A 57 14.98 8.56 -5.04
N ALA A 58 15.64 8.87 -6.15
CA ALA A 58 17.10 9.07 -6.18
C ALA A 58 17.54 10.28 -5.34
N ASP A 59 16.66 11.25 -5.14
CA ASP A 59 16.91 12.46 -4.34
C ASP A 59 16.50 12.29 -2.88
N ARG A 60 16.19 11.05 -2.48
CA ARG A 60 15.80 10.66 -1.12
C ARG A 60 14.43 11.21 -0.66
N HIS A 61 13.60 11.64 -1.60
CA HIS A 61 12.23 12.00 -1.28
C HIS A 61 11.42 10.74 -0.99
N GLU A 62 10.70 10.74 0.12
CA GLU A 62 9.85 9.62 0.50
C GLU A 62 8.51 9.68 -0.21
N ILE A 63 8.04 8.52 -0.63
CA ILE A 63 6.72 8.33 -1.20
C ILE A 63 6.02 7.33 -0.30
N LEU A 64 4.89 7.72 0.26
CA LEU A 64 4.06 6.84 1.09
C LEU A 64 2.71 6.65 0.42
N ALA A 65 2.23 5.41 0.44
CA ALA A 65 0.91 5.08 -0.10
C ALA A 65 0.25 4.02 0.77
N PHE A 66 -1.07 4.02 0.77
CA PHE A 66 -1.86 2.89 1.26
C PHE A 66 -2.25 2.06 0.04
N VAL A 67 -1.99 0.76 0.08
CA VAL A 67 -2.28 -0.17 -1.02
C VAL A 67 -3.22 -1.26 -0.51
N ARG A 68 -4.26 -1.54 -1.27
CA ARG A 68 -5.18 -2.63 -0.99
C ARG A 68 -4.80 -3.85 -1.81
N ASN A 69 -5.12 -5.01 -1.29
CA ASN A 69 -4.81 -6.33 -1.84
C ASN A 69 -4.64 -6.40 -3.36
N GLY A 70 -3.63 -7.10 -3.80
CA GLY A 70 -3.36 -7.31 -5.21
C GLY A 70 -2.12 -8.15 -5.43
N PHE A 71 -1.39 -7.83 -6.47
CA PHE A 71 -0.12 -8.50 -6.79
C PHE A 71 0.96 -7.47 -7.06
N PHE A 72 2.20 -7.91 -6.89
CA PHE A 72 3.34 -7.17 -7.41
C PHE A 72 4.11 -8.06 -8.37
N MET A 73 4.73 -7.44 -9.36
CA MET A 73 5.59 -8.14 -10.31
C MET A 73 6.89 -7.35 -10.45
N ILE A 74 7.99 -8.02 -10.15
CA ILE A 74 9.33 -7.48 -10.38
C ILE A 74 9.83 -8.11 -11.67
N SER A 75 10.22 -7.27 -12.63
CA SER A 75 10.76 -7.71 -13.90
C SER A 75 11.97 -6.86 -14.28
N HIS A 76 12.57 -7.18 -15.39
CA HIS A 76 13.67 -6.39 -15.94
C HIS A 76 13.26 -4.92 -16.16
N ASP A 77 11.99 -4.67 -16.47
CA ASP A 77 11.49 -3.33 -16.78
C ASP A 77 11.14 -2.50 -15.54
N GLY A 78 11.14 -3.10 -14.36
CA GLY A 78 10.80 -2.44 -13.13
C GLY A 78 9.81 -3.21 -12.28
N VAL A 79 9.04 -2.50 -11.48
CA VAL A 79 8.09 -3.07 -10.55
C VAL A 79 6.69 -2.54 -10.86
N ALA A 80 5.75 -3.44 -11.03
CA ALA A 80 4.34 -3.10 -11.18
C ALA A 80 3.56 -3.66 -9.99
N ILE A 81 2.74 -2.83 -9.39
CA ILE A 81 1.79 -3.23 -8.34
C ILE A 81 0.40 -3.03 -8.91
N VAL A 82 -0.36 -4.11 -9.00
CA VAL A 82 -1.75 -4.10 -9.45
C VAL A 82 -2.62 -4.37 -8.24
N ALA A 83 -3.35 -3.37 -7.81
CA ALA A 83 -4.09 -3.41 -6.55
C ALA A 83 -5.57 -3.09 -6.75
N ARG A 84 -6.39 -3.52 -5.81
CA ARG A 84 -7.82 -3.17 -5.81
C ARG A 84 -8.06 -1.69 -5.60
N GLY A 85 -7.16 -1.06 -4.86
CA GLY A 85 -7.20 0.37 -4.62
C GLY A 85 -5.86 0.82 -4.07
N ALA A 86 -5.56 2.09 -4.24
CA ALA A 86 -4.37 2.68 -3.66
C ALA A 86 -4.55 4.19 -3.55
N GLU A 87 -3.93 4.76 -2.55
CA GLU A 87 -3.97 6.20 -2.29
C GLU A 87 -2.59 6.65 -1.87
N LEU A 88 -2.07 7.67 -2.50
CA LEU A 88 -0.85 8.33 -2.03
C LEU A 88 -1.16 9.08 -0.73
N GLN A 89 -0.14 9.29 0.10
CA GLN A 89 -0.30 9.92 1.40
C GLN A 89 -1.17 11.19 1.36
N HIS A 90 -0.89 12.09 0.42
CA HIS A 90 -1.60 13.35 0.32
C HIS A 90 -3.03 13.22 -0.24
N GLN A 91 -3.38 12.07 -0.80
CA GLN A 91 -4.71 11.80 -1.35
C GLN A 91 -5.65 11.20 -0.32
N ILE A 92 -5.14 10.77 0.84
CA ILE A 92 -5.95 10.13 1.86
C ILE A 92 -6.82 11.17 2.55
N ASP A 93 -8.12 10.94 2.52
CA ASP A 93 -9.11 11.75 3.24
C ASP A 93 -9.18 11.24 4.68
N VAL A 94 -8.48 11.93 5.58
CA VAL A 94 -8.38 11.54 7.00
C VAL A 94 -9.74 11.58 7.70
N LYS A 95 -10.58 12.56 7.39
CA LYS A 95 -11.92 12.65 7.98
C LYS A 95 -12.77 11.46 7.61
N ARG A 96 -12.73 11.06 6.34
CA ARG A 96 -13.45 9.88 5.86
C ARG A 96 -12.92 8.60 6.49
N ALA A 97 -11.60 8.47 6.62
CA ALA A 97 -10.98 7.32 7.25
C ALA A 97 -11.34 7.23 8.75
N THR A 98 -11.35 8.36 9.45
CA THR A 98 -11.74 8.43 10.85
C THR A 98 -13.21 8.06 11.03
N ALA A 99 -14.08 8.55 10.17
CA ALA A 99 -15.51 8.20 10.20
C ALA A 99 -15.72 6.70 9.95
N ALA A 100 -14.97 6.12 9.00
CA ALA A 100 -15.02 4.69 8.73
C ALA A 100 -14.56 3.88 9.94
N LYS A 101 -13.51 4.33 10.63
CA LYS A 101 -13.01 3.71 11.86
C LYS A 101 -14.08 3.71 12.94
N GLU A 102 -14.73 4.84 13.16
CA GLU A 102 -15.78 4.98 14.17
C GLU A 102 -16.98 4.06 13.88
N ARG A 103 -17.39 3.98 12.62
CA ARG A 103 -18.48 3.07 12.22
C ARG A 103 -18.12 1.62 12.50
N ALA A 104 -16.90 1.21 12.16
CA ALA A 104 -16.45 -0.16 12.41
C ALA A 104 -16.40 -0.47 13.90
N LEU A 105 -15.90 0.46 14.71
CA LEU A 105 -15.87 0.31 16.18
C LEU A 105 -17.26 0.17 16.76
N LYS A 106 -18.25 0.92 16.28
CA LYS A 106 -19.65 0.80 16.72
C LYS A 106 -20.20 -0.59 16.42
N ILE A 107 -19.97 -1.11 15.23
CA ILE A 107 -20.42 -2.45 14.85
C ILE A 107 -19.79 -3.49 15.77
N LEU A 108 -18.48 -3.38 16.02
CA LEU A 108 -17.76 -4.32 16.88
C LEU A 108 -18.21 -4.27 18.33
N SER A 109 -18.56 -3.09 18.83
CA SER A 109 -19.01 -2.91 20.21
C SER A 109 -20.46 -3.31 20.42
N SER A 110 -21.30 -3.27 19.40
CA SER A 110 -22.73 -3.59 19.51
C SER A 110 -23.02 -5.07 19.71
N ARG A 111 -22.04 -5.93 19.48
CA ARG A 111 -22.15 -7.39 19.59
C ARG A 111 -23.38 -7.97 18.88
N GLN A 112 -23.88 -7.28 17.87
CA GLN A 112 -24.98 -7.82 17.08
C GLN A 112 -24.49 -9.09 16.40
N SER A 113 -25.24 -10.15 16.64
CA SER A 113 -24.93 -11.46 16.12
C SER A 113 -24.79 -11.43 14.61
N GLY A 114 -23.77 -11.96 14.12
CA GLY A 114 -23.75 -12.44 12.80
C GLY A 114 -22.74 -11.82 11.93
N MET A 115 -23.20 -11.61 10.87
CA MET A 115 -22.62 -11.58 9.58
C MET A 115 -21.42 -10.69 9.42
N ASP A 116 -21.32 -9.61 10.16
CA ASP A 116 -20.43 -8.54 9.73
C ASP A 116 -19.29 -8.22 10.68
N MET A 117 -19.05 -9.08 11.67
CA MET A 117 -17.95 -8.86 12.62
C MET A 117 -16.61 -8.93 11.93
N GLU A 118 -16.41 -9.92 11.07
CA GLU A 118 -15.18 -10.07 10.30
C GLU A 118 -14.98 -8.90 9.34
N ARG A 119 -16.06 -8.53 8.67
CA ARG A 119 -16.08 -7.40 7.74
C ARG A 119 -15.78 -6.08 8.46
N ALA A 120 -16.32 -5.92 9.66
CA ALA A 120 -16.06 -4.75 10.49
C ALA A 120 -14.60 -4.68 10.96
N ARG A 121 -14.01 -5.82 11.32
CA ARG A 121 -12.58 -5.89 11.69
C ARG A 121 -11.69 -5.49 10.52
N GLU A 122 -12.00 -5.97 9.32
CA GLU A 122 -11.24 -5.61 8.13
C GLU A 122 -11.39 -4.13 7.79
N ALA A 123 -12.61 -3.59 7.91
CA ALA A 123 -12.85 -2.17 7.69
C ALA A 123 -12.10 -1.30 8.70
N LEU A 124 -12.06 -1.73 9.95
CA LEU A 124 -11.30 -1.07 11.00
C LEU A 124 -9.81 -1.05 10.67
N ARG A 125 -9.28 -2.19 10.30
CA ARG A 125 -7.86 -2.33 9.94
C ARG A 125 -7.48 -1.42 8.78
N ARG A 126 -8.31 -1.39 7.72
CA ARG A 126 -8.05 -0.51 6.57
C ARG A 126 -8.06 0.96 6.97
N ALA A 127 -9.04 1.36 7.78
CA ALA A 127 -9.14 2.75 8.24
C ALA A 127 -7.93 3.15 9.08
N GLU A 128 -7.50 2.30 9.98
CA GLU A 128 -6.32 2.55 10.81
C GLU A 128 -5.04 2.65 9.98
N LEU A 129 -4.89 1.78 8.98
CA LEU A 129 -3.74 1.82 8.07
C LEU A 129 -3.71 3.11 7.25
N ARG A 130 -4.86 3.55 6.73
CA ARG A 130 -4.94 4.82 6.01
C ARG A 130 -4.52 6.00 6.89
N ILE A 131 -5.03 6.02 8.12
CA ILE A 131 -4.69 7.09 9.06
C ILE A 131 -3.19 7.10 9.35
N ARG A 132 -2.59 5.95 9.58
CA ARG A 132 -1.14 5.84 9.79
C ARG A 132 -0.35 6.38 8.60
N VAL A 133 -0.72 5.99 7.39
CA VAL A 133 -0.04 6.46 6.18
C VAL A 133 -0.18 7.97 6.06
N ALA A 134 -1.39 8.50 6.28
CA ALA A 134 -1.63 9.93 6.21
C ALA A 134 -0.77 10.71 7.21
N GLN A 135 -0.52 10.13 8.39
CA GLN A 135 0.30 10.73 9.44
C GLN A 135 1.80 10.50 9.23
N GLY A 136 2.18 9.72 8.24
CA GLY A 136 3.58 9.36 8.02
C GLY A 136 4.13 8.37 9.04
N ALA A 137 3.29 7.74 9.85
CA ALA A 137 3.68 6.80 10.90
C ALA A 137 3.86 5.38 10.33
N VAL A 138 4.74 5.25 9.36
CA VAL A 138 5.03 3.99 8.68
C VAL A 138 6.49 3.64 8.90
N GLN A 139 6.72 2.44 9.40
CA GLN A 139 8.08 1.92 9.60
C GLN A 139 8.56 1.17 8.38
#